data_d18f5c5e29950b7f9d9045ca269cfd27
#
_entry.id   d18f5c5e29950b7f9d9045ca269cfd27
#
_cell.length_a   1.000
_cell.length_b   1.000
_cell.length_c   1.000
_cell.angle_alpha   90.00
_cell.angle_beta   90.00
_cell.angle_gamma   90.00
#
_symmetry.space_group_name_H-M   'P 1'
#
loop_
_entity.id
_entity.type
_entity.pdbx_description
1 polymer ?
#
loop_
_entity_poly.entity_id
_entity_poly.type
_entity_poly.pdbx_seq_one_letter_code
_entity_poly.pdbx_strand_id
1 'polypeptide(L)'
;MKTLLSIFIIAFLPISVTAETLDGKGIFCSDINQGFFFEGGNRLRIYRIYGMEVWDWELSSYDEVGTHQIEWYYEGGLFHWDRQTLKLNGMNEPCEFVHSGMELKQRISPLPFFEKTTD
;
A
#
# COMPACT_ATOMS: atom_id res chain seq x y z
N MET A 1 -12.62 45.11 8.00
CA MET A 1 -11.90 44.54 9.16
C MET A 1 -12.56 43.31 9.69
N LYS A 2 -13.82 43.37 9.92
CA LYS A 2 -14.53 42.21 10.43
C LYS A 2 -14.53 41.05 9.44
N THR A 3 -14.53 41.41 8.18
CA THR A 3 -14.51 40.41 7.14
C THR A 3 -13.25 39.56 7.17
N LEU A 4 -12.14 40.11 7.65
CA LEU A 4 -10.93 39.35 7.71
C LEU A 4 -11.02 38.20 8.71
N LEU A 5 -11.69 38.46 9.80
CA LEU A 5 -11.86 37.41 10.81
C LEU A 5 -12.71 36.28 10.28
N SER A 6 -13.70 36.63 9.50
CA SER A 6 -14.56 35.59 8.92
C SER A 6 -13.77 34.69 8.01
N ILE A 7 -12.87 35.26 7.27
CA ILE A 7 -12.06 34.48 6.34
C ILE A 7 -11.17 33.49 7.09
N PHE A 8 -10.65 33.91 8.22
CA PHE A 8 -9.86 33.00 9.02
C PHE A 8 -10.64 31.80 9.46
N ILE A 9 -11.84 32.02 9.93
CA ILE A 9 -12.65 30.93 10.43
C ILE A 9 -12.95 29.95 9.31
N ILE A 10 -13.23 30.44 8.16
CA ILE A 10 -13.54 29.59 7.03
C ILE A 10 -12.33 28.75 6.66
N ALA A 11 -11.14 29.30 6.79
CA ALA A 11 -9.94 28.60 6.41
C ALA A 11 -9.70 27.36 7.25
N PHE A 12 -10.22 27.31 8.44
CA PHE A 12 -10.03 26.14 9.29
C PHE A 12 -10.99 25.01 8.98
N LEU A 13 -12.14 25.33 8.44
CA LEU A 13 -13.13 24.30 8.21
C LEU A 13 -12.69 23.20 7.27
N PRO A 14 -12.03 23.52 6.18
CA PRO A 14 -11.63 22.46 5.24
C PRO A 14 -10.56 21.53 5.74
N ILE A 15 -10.04 21.81 6.90
CA ILE A 15 -8.93 21.00 7.41
C ILE A 15 -9.40 19.73 8.05
N SER A 16 -10.66 19.52 8.20
CA SER A 16 -11.14 18.25 8.66
C SER A 16 -10.84 17.24 7.58
N VAL A 17 -9.74 16.58 7.75
CA VAL A 17 -9.22 15.71 6.72
C VAL A 17 -9.74 14.33 6.92
N THR A 18 -10.37 13.82 5.89
CA THR A 18 -10.66 12.40 5.85
C THR A 18 -9.48 11.72 5.19
N ALA A 19 -9.17 10.53 5.64
CA ALA A 19 -8.11 9.76 5.03
C ALA A 19 -8.47 9.48 3.58
N GLU A 20 -7.50 9.58 2.70
CA GLU A 20 -7.72 9.22 1.32
C GLU A 20 -8.06 7.76 1.21
N THR A 21 -8.92 7.45 0.27
CA THR A 21 -9.21 6.06 -0.01
C THR A 21 -7.99 5.40 -0.64
N LEU A 22 -7.84 4.13 -0.33
CA LEU A 22 -6.78 3.33 -0.92
C LEU A 22 -7.22 2.64 -2.20
N ASP A 23 -8.48 2.75 -2.53
CA ASP A 23 -9.03 2.07 -3.71
C ASP A 23 -8.27 2.49 -4.96
N GLY A 24 -7.83 1.51 -5.72
CA GLY A 24 -7.10 1.77 -6.95
C GLY A 24 -5.62 2.07 -6.75
N LYS A 25 -5.11 1.94 -5.55
CA LYS A 25 -3.70 2.15 -5.26
C LYS A 25 -3.06 0.84 -4.83
N GLY A 26 -1.77 0.73 -5.06
CA GLY A 26 -1.03 -0.42 -4.61
C GLY A 26 0.23 0.00 -3.89
N ILE A 27 0.84 -0.96 -3.22
CA ILE A 27 2.13 -0.76 -2.58
C ILE A 27 3.06 -1.90 -2.98
N PHE A 28 4.32 -1.55 -3.20
CA PHE A 28 5.37 -2.52 -3.45
C PHE A 28 6.33 -2.51 -2.26
N CYS A 29 6.50 -3.65 -1.64
CA CYS A 29 7.34 -3.78 -0.44
C CYS A 29 8.59 -4.55 -0.82
N SER A 30 9.68 -3.81 -1.01
CA SER A 30 10.91 -4.38 -1.55
C SER A 30 11.56 -5.38 -0.61
N ASP A 31 11.40 -5.20 0.70
CA ASP A 31 12.00 -6.13 1.66
C ASP A 31 11.55 -7.57 1.46
N ILE A 32 10.34 -7.75 0.98
CA ILE A 32 9.81 -9.09 0.76
C ILE A 32 9.50 -9.34 -0.72
N ASN A 33 9.78 -8.37 -1.57
CA ASN A 33 9.55 -8.48 -3.01
C ASN A 33 8.12 -8.89 -3.32
N GLN A 34 7.17 -8.21 -2.70
CA GLN A 34 5.76 -8.47 -2.86
C GLN A 34 5.00 -7.17 -3.05
N GLY A 35 3.86 -7.27 -3.70
CA GLY A 35 3.00 -6.13 -3.89
C GLY A 35 1.60 -6.43 -3.40
N PHE A 36 0.90 -5.37 -3.04
CA PHE A 36 -0.47 -5.46 -2.55
C PHE A 36 -1.27 -4.37 -3.23
N PHE A 37 -2.37 -4.73 -3.85
CA PHE A 37 -3.19 -3.77 -4.56
C PHE A 37 -4.55 -3.67 -3.88
N PHE A 38 -4.95 -2.46 -3.54
CA PHE A 38 -6.20 -2.21 -2.82
C PHE A 38 -7.32 -2.03 -3.82
N GLU A 39 -8.15 -3.04 -3.94
CA GLU A 39 -9.31 -2.98 -4.80
C GLU A 39 -10.48 -2.41 -4.03
N GLY A 40 -11.51 -1.98 -4.74
CA GLY A 40 -12.65 -1.40 -4.08
C GLY A 40 -13.35 -2.38 -3.16
N GLY A 41 -14.06 -1.86 -2.16
CA GLY A 41 -14.80 -2.70 -1.25
C GLY A 41 -13.93 -3.41 -0.23
N ASN A 42 -12.83 -2.80 0.17
CA ASN A 42 -11.92 -3.37 1.16
C ASN A 42 -11.32 -4.70 0.72
N ARG A 43 -11.22 -4.93 -0.57
CA ARG A 43 -10.60 -6.13 -1.09
C ARG A 43 -9.16 -5.85 -1.41
N LEU A 44 -8.34 -6.88 -1.26
CA LEU A 44 -6.91 -6.77 -1.45
C LEU A 44 -6.44 -7.87 -2.39
N ARG A 45 -5.60 -7.51 -3.34
CA ARG A 45 -5.00 -8.47 -4.25
C ARG A 45 -3.51 -8.49 -3.98
N ILE A 46 -2.97 -9.70 -3.80
CA ILE A 46 -1.56 -9.85 -3.51
C ILE A 46 -0.82 -10.26 -4.78
N TYR A 47 0.40 -9.74 -4.92
CA TYR A 47 1.28 -10.05 -6.04
C TYR A 47 2.59 -10.55 -5.48
N ARG A 48 3.00 -11.73 -5.91
CA ARG A 48 4.29 -12.27 -5.48
C ARG A 48 4.81 -13.26 -6.50
N ILE A 49 6.08 -13.61 -6.34
CA ILE A 49 6.70 -14.61 -7.19
C ILE A 49 6.25 -16.00 -6.76
N TYR A 50 5.92 -16.80 -7.75
CA TYR A 50 5.64 -18.20 -7.55
C TYR A 50 6.38 -18.93 -8.64
N GLY A 51 7.41 -19.69 -8.26
CA GLY A 51 8.30 -20.25 -9.25
C GLY A 51 9.09 -19.13 -9.91
N MET A 52 8.94 -18.99 -11.21
CA MET A 52 9.66 -17.97 -11.97
C MET A 52 8.75 -16.88 -12.51
N GLU A 53 7.52 -16.84 -12.04
CA GLU A 53 6.53 -15.91 -12.55
C GLU A 53 5.89 -15.13 -11.41
N VAL A 54 5.40 -13.95 -11.75
CA VAL A 54 4.65 -13.14 -10.80
C VAL A 54 3.19 -13.56 -10.91
N TRP A 55 2.66 -14.01 -9.81
CA TRP A 55 1.26 -14.42 -9.70
C TRP A 55 0.50 -13.42 -8.86
N ASP A 56 -0.81 -13.36 -9.07
CA ASP A 56 -1.66 -12.53 -8.25
C ASP A 56 -2.93 -13.29 -7.91
N TRP A 57 -3.47 -12.98 -6.73
CA TRP A 57 -4.75 -13.55 -6.33
C TRP A 57 -5.39 -12.62 -5.31
N GLU A 58 -6.69 -12.75 -5.21
CA GLU A 58 -7.47 -11.89 -4.31
C GLU A 58 -7.47 -12.46 -2.92
N LEU A 59 -7.21 -11.62 -1.94
CA LEU A 59 -7.41 -11.94 -0.53
C LEU A 59 -8.80 -11.50 -0.13
N SER A 60 -9.28 -12.03 1.01
CA SER A 60 -10.66 -11.79 1.41
C SER A 60 -10.93 -10.33 1.68
N SER A 61 -10.13 -9.70 2.54
CA SER A 61 -10.38 -8.30 2.87
C SER A 61 -9.26 -7.79 3.74
N TYR A 62 -9.27 -6.47 3.93
CA TYR A 62 -8.38 -5.84 4.87
C TYR A 62 -9.21 -4.94 5.79
N ASP A 63 -8.64 -4.61 6.96
CA ASP A 63 -9.29 -3.77 7.94
C ASP A 63 -8.48 -2.51 8.14
N GLU A 64 -9.19 -1.41 8.39
CA GLU A 64 -8.54 -0.18 8.80
C GLU A 64 -8.56 -0.11 10.31
N VAL A 65 -7.39 0.04 10.91
CA VAL A 65 -7.24 0.04 12.35
C VAL A 65 -6.68 1.39 12.77
N GLY A 66 -7.46 2.15 13.53
CA GLY A 66 -7.06 3.49 13.91
C GLY A 66 -7.04 4.40 12.68
N THR A 67 -6.13 5.37 12.68
CA THR A 67 -6.11 6.37 11.63
C THR A 67 -5.09 6.10 10.54
N HIS A 68 -4.13 5.22 10.77
CA HIS A 68 -3.08 5.01 9.77
C HIS A 68 -2.73 3.57 9.51
N GLN A 69 -3.32 2.61 10.17
CA GLN A 69 -2.88 1.24 10.05
C GLN A 69 -3.88 0.40 9.28
N ILE A 70 -3.36 -0.40 8.36
CA ILE A 70 -4.14 -1.33 7.56
C ILE A 70 -3.67 -2.72 7.93
N GLU A 71 -4.61 -3.65 8.14
CA GLU A 71 -4.27 -5.01 8.55
C GLU A 71 -4.97 -6.02 7.66
N TRP A 72 -4.28 -7.11 7.40
CA TRP A 72 -4.87 -8.24 6.69
C TRP A 72 -4.16 -9.52 7.09
N TYR A 73 -4.86 -10.63 6.91
CA TYR A 73 -4.30 -11.95 7.17
C TYR A 73 -3.87 -12.59 5.87
N TYR A 74 -2.70 -13.22 5.89
CA TYR A 74 -2.18 -13.89 4.73
C TYR A 74 -1.27 -15.02 5.19
N GLU A 75 -1.53 -16.22 4.71
CA GLU A 75 -0.73 -17.41 5.05
C GLU A 75 -0.58 -17.60 6.55
N GLY A 76 -1.66 -17.40 7.27
CA GLY A 76 -1.65 -17.64 8.70
C GLY A 76 -0.98 -16.57 9.53
N GLY A 77 -0.54 -15.50 8.92
CA GLY A 77 0.09 -14.39 9.62
C GLY A 77 -0.69 -13.11 9.47
N LEU A 78 -0.54 -12.24 10.44
CA LEU A 78 -1.15 -10.93 10.38
C LEU A 78 -0.15 -9.93 9.82
N PHE A 79 -0.55 -9.28 8.74
CA PHE A 79 0.24 -8.20 8.15
C PHE A 79 -0.37 -6.89 8.59
N HIS A 80 0.48 -5.93 8.97
CA HIS A 80 0.01 -4.58 9.25
C HIS A 80 0.94 -3.58 8.56
N TRP A 81 0.31 -2.63 7.92
CA TRP A 81 1.03 -1.62 7.12
C TRP A 81 0.65 -0.25 7.64
N ASP A 82 1.65 0.56 7.92
CA ASP A 82 1.45 1.89 8.46
C ASP A 82 1.45 2.90 7.33
N ARG A 83 0.34 3.63 7.20
CA ARG A 83 0.16 4.57 6.09
C ARG A 83 1.06 5.80 6.21
N GLN A 84 1.54 6.10 7.41
CA GLN A 84 2.41 7.26 7.61
C GLN A 84 3.86 6.92 7.29
N THR A 85 4.35 5.82 7.82
CA THR A 85 5.74 5.42 7.60
C THR A 85 5.90 4.60 6.34
N LEU A 86 4.79 4.05 5.82
CA LEU A 86 4.75 3.16 4.67
C LEU A 86 5.43 1.83 4.94
N LYS A 87 5.70 1.51 6.19
CA LYS A 87 6.41 0.29 6.54
C LYS A 87 5.43 -0.83 6.82
N LEU A 88 5.78 -2.00 6.30
CA LEU A 88 5.00 -3.22 6.50
C LEU A 88 5.64 -3.98 7.65
N ASN A 89 4.83 -4.30 8.69
CA ASN A 89 5.28 -5.06 9.85
C ASN A 89 6.53 -4.46 10.51
N GLY A 90 6.70 -3.14 10.40
CA GLY A 90 7.86 -2.49 10.99
C GLY A 90 9.18 -2.80 10.32
N MET A 91 9.14 -3.27 9.08
CA MET A 91 10.37 -3.57 8.34
C MET A 91 11.20 -2.33 8.08
N ASN A 92 12.47 -2.55 7.73
CA ASN A 92 13.40 -1.43 7.58
C ASN A 92 13.05 -0.52 6.43
N GLU A 93 12.67 -1.09 5.29
CA GLU A 93 12.39 -0.29 4.10
C GLU A 93 10.91 -0.01 3.98
N PRO A 94 10.53 1.23 3.71
CA PRO A 94 9.14 1.54 3.47
C PRO A 94 8.69 0.96 2.14
N CYS A 95 7.41 0.61 2.07
CA CYS A 95 6.83 0.23 0.80
C CYS A 95 6.62 1.47 -0.05
N GLU A 96 6.52 1.30 -1.35
CA GLU A 96 6.31 2.41 -2.28
C GLU A 96 4.95 2.30 -2.91
N PHE A 97 4.32 3.44 -3.12
CA PHE A 97 3.03 3.45 -3.82
C PHE A 97 3.22 3.15 -5.29
N VAL A 98 2.29 2.39 -5.83
CA VAL A 98 2.21 2.13 -7.27
C VAL A 98 0.78 2.38 -7.71
N HIS A 99 0.59 2.57 -9.01
CA HIS A 99 -0.68 3.02 -9.54
C HIS A 99 -1.51 1.93 -10.19
N SER A 100 -0.93 0.74 -10.40
CA SER A 100 -1.65 -0.32 -11.09
C SER A 100 -1.04 -1.67 -10.75
N GLY A 101 -1.83 -2.72 -10.98
CA GLY A 101 -1.30 -4.07 -10.85
C GLY A 101 -0.21 -4.37 -11.84
N MET A 102 -0.29 -3.77 -13.02
CA MET A 102 0.76 -3.95 -14.02
C MET A 102 2.09 -3.40 -13.50
N GLU A 103 2.04 -2.26 -12.85
CA GLU A 103 3.26 -1.69 -12.29
C GLU A 103 3.83 -2.59 -11.20
N LEU A 104 2.98 -3.23 -10.41
CA LEU A 104 3.44 -4.18 -9.42
C LEU A 104 4.18 -5.34 -10.06
N LYS A 105 3.63 -5.87 -11.13
CA LYS A 105 4.28 -6.97 -11.83
C LYS A 105 5.64 -6.57 -12.38
N GLN A 106 5.77 -5.33 -12.78
CA GLN A 106 7.05 -4.83 -13.29
C GLN A 106 8.06 -4.61 -12.17
N ARG A 107 7.59 -4.19 -11.01
CA ARG A 107 8.48 -3.93 -9.88
C ARG A 107 8.97 -5.20 -9.22
N ILE A 108 8.16 -6.22 -9.20
CA ILE A 108 8.55 -7.51 -8.62
C ILE A 108 9.46 -8.22 -9.62
N SER A 109 10.67 -8.50 -9.19
CA SER A 109 11.64 -9.13 -10.07
C SER A 109 11.55 -10.64 -9.94
N PRO A 110 11.16 -11.34 -11.00
CA PRO A 110 11.06 -12.80 -10.92
C PRO A 110 12.41 -13.49 -10.95
N LEU A 111 13.47 -12.79 -11.36
CA LEU A 111 14.76 -13.44 -11.55
C LEU A 111 15.88 -12.65 -10.90
N PRO A 112 15.79 -12.33 -9.61
CA PRO A 112 16.81 -11.47 -9.01
C PRO A 112 18.18 -12.13 -8.95
N PHE A 113 18.23 -13.44 -8.88
CA PHE A 113 19.52 -14.12 -8.83
C PHE A 113 20.15 -14.21 -10.20
N PHE A 114 19.36 -14.43 -11.21
CA PHE A 114 19.88 -14.56 -12.56
C PHE A 114 20.45 -13.25 -13.06
N GLU A 115 19.82 -12.16 -12.68
CA GLU A 115 20.34 -10.86 -13.08
C GLU A 115 21.73 -10.63 -12.53
N LYS A 116 21.97 -11.10 -11.33
CA LYS A 116 23.29 -10.91 -10.73
C LYS A 116 24.35 -11.80 -11.34
N THR A 117 23.96 -12.94 -11.80
CA THR A 117 24.93 -13.89 -12.35
C THR A 117 25.25 -13.65 -13.80
N THR A 118 24.45 -12.89 -14.48
CA THR A 118 24.73 -12.60 -15.89
C THR A 118 25.75 -11.49 -16.08
N ASP A 119 26.12 -10.83 -15.04
CA ASP A 119 27.16 -9.81 -15.13
C ASP A 119 28.55 -10.40 -15.05
#